data_e4c21a524a3e0184af79256a6cc36c90
#
_entry.id   e4c21a524a3e0184af79256a6cc36c90
#
_cell.length_a   1.000
_cell.length_b   1.000
_cell.length_c   1.000
_cell.angle_alpha   90.00
_cell.angle_beta   90.00
_cell.angle_gamma   90.00
#
_symmetry.space_group_name_H-M   'P 1'
#
loop_
_entity.id
_entity.type
_entity.pdbx_description
1 polymer ?
#
loop_
_entity_poly.entity_id
_entity_poly.type
_entity_poly.pdbx_seq_one_letter_code
_entity_poly.pdbx_strand_id
1 'polypeptide(L)'
;MLPFEVKNSDDETTLVVRGSLDINSAPALSEEIDRIVANRPAKVVVDLAPLDLIDSSGVAALVKLYKGVRNIAAVFSVTGARDQPLAIFKLLRMDKVFGIQ
;
A
#
# COMPACT_ATOMS: atom_id res chain seq x y z
N MET A 1 -17.10 -7.14 3.85
CA MET A 1 -16.34 -5.93 3.46
C MET A 1 -14.89 -6.30 3.25
N LEU A 2 -14.33 -5.88 2.13
CA LEU A 2 -12.91 -6.12 1.88
C LEU A 2 -12.06 -5.20 2.77
N PRO A 3 -10.87 -5.66 3.20
CA PRO A 3 -9.97 -4.83 4.01
C PRO A 3 -9.25 -3.74 3.21
N PHE A 4 -9.63 -3.53 1.97
CA PHE A 4 -9.07 -2.47 1.14
C PHE A 4 -10.11 -1.95 0.16
N GLU A 5 -9.87 -0.73 -0.31
CA GLU A 5 -10.74 -0.04 -1.26
C GLU A 5 -9.87 0.73 -2.24
N VAL A 6 -10.23 0.70 -3.53
CA VAL A 6 -9.49 1.43 -4.56
C VAL A 6 -10.38 2.56 -5.09
N LYS A 7 -9.83 3.77 -5.11
CA LYS A 7 -10.50 4.95 -5.64
C LYS A 7 -9.65 5.52 -6.77
N ASN A 8 -10.27 5.80 -7.90
CA ASN A 8 -9.58 6.38 -9.05
C ASN A 8 -10.13 7.78 -9.32
N SER A 9 -9.24 8.74 -9.59
CA SER A 9 -9.60 10.10 -9.92
C SER A 9 -8.53 10.64 -10.85
N ASP A 10 -8.91 11.00 -12.07
CA ASP A 10 -7.97 11.42 -13.11
C ASP A 10 -6.88 10.34 -13.29
N ASP A 11 -5.62 10.70 -13.15
CA ASP A 11 -4.50 9.77 -13.27
C ASP A 11 -3.99 9.29 -11.89
N GLU A 12 -4.76 9.53 -10.83
CA GLU A 12 -4.37 9.16 -9.48
C GLU A 12 -5.22 7.99 -8.98
N THR A 13 -4.57 6.99 -8.41
CA THR A 13 -5.21 5.87 -7.73
C THR A 13 -4.92 5.96 -6.25
N THR A 14 -5.95 5.88 -5.41
CA THR A 14 -5.81 5.81 -3.96
C THR A 14 -6.22 4.43 -3.49
N LEU A 15 -5.32 3.74 -2.82
CA LEU A 15 -5.58 2.45 -2.19
C LEU A 15 -5.72 2.68 -0.70
N VAL A 16 -6.91 2.45 -0.16
CA VAL A 16 -7.17 2.52 1.29
C VAL A 16 -7.11 1.11 1.84
N VAL A 17 -6.28 0.89 2.86
CA VAL A 17 -6.16 -0.42 3.52
C VAL A 17 -6.60 -0.25 4.98
N ARG A 18 -7.49 -1.13 5.43
CA ARG A 18 -8.07 -1.05 6.77
C ARG A 18 -7.99 -2.38 7.51
N GLY A 19 -8.17 -2.30 8.82
CA GLY A 19 -8.17 -3.49 9.68
C GLY A 19 -6.80 -4.14 9.77
N SER A 20 -6.72 -5.39 9.37
CA SER A 20 -5.47 -6.15 9.41
C SER A 20 -5.04 -6.56 8.01
N LEU A 21 -3.81 -6.22 7.67
CA LEU A 21 -3.19 -6.68 6.42
C LEU A 21 -2.21 -7.79 6.78
N ASP A 22 -2.63 -9.01 6.53
CA ASP A 22 -1.92 -10.21 6.98
C ASP A 22 -1.98 -11.30 5.89
N ILE A 23 -1.53 -12.50 6.26
CA ILE A 23 -1.49 -13.64 5.34
C ILE A 23 -2.87 -13.97 4.75
N ASN A 24 -3.95 -13.64 5.45
CA ASN A 24 -5.31 -13.91 4.97
C ASN A 24 -5.80 -12.90 3.95
N SER A 25 -5.41 -11.63 4.08
CA SER A 25 -5.86 -10.55 3.20
C SER A 25 -4.84 -10.19 2.12
N ALA A 26 -3.55 -10.48 2.32
CA ALA A 26 -2.51 -10.12 1.37
C ALA A 26 -2.71 -10.70 -0.04
N PRO A 27 -3.16 -11.96 -0.23
CA PRO A 27 -3.37 -12.48 -1.58
C PRO A 27 -4.40 -11.69 -2.40
N ALA A 28 -5.53 -11.31 -1.78
CA ALA A 28 -6.55 -10.51 -2.47
C ALA A 28 -6.01 -9.12 -2.81
N LEU A 29 -5.25 -8.52 -1.90
CA LEU A 29 -4.60 -7.24 -2.16
C LEU A 29 -3.58 -7.36 -3.29
N SER A 30 -2.82 -8.45 -3.34
CA SER A 30 -1.83 -8.67 -4.40
C SER A 30 -2.48 -8.69 -5.78
N GLU A 31 -3.66 -9.30 -5.92
CA GLU A 31 -4.42 -9.27 -7.18
C GLU A 31 -4.84 -7.84 -7.55
N GLU A 32 -5.30 -7.07 -6.58
CA GLU A 32 -5.70 -5.69 -6.82
C GLU A 32 -4.50 -4.82 -7.20
N ILE A 33 -3.34 -5.08 -6.61
CA ILE A 33 -2.10 -4.41 -6.96
C ILE A 33 -1.76 -4.63 -8.44
N ASP A 34 -1.92 -5.85 -8.93
CA ASP A 34 -1.68 -6.13 -10.35
C ASP A 34 -2.58 -5.30 -11.25
N ARG A 35 -3.85 -5.12 -10.88
CA ARG A 35 -4.79 -4.28 -11.63
C ARG A 35 -4.40 -2.81 -11.59
N ILE A 36 -3.99 -2.32 -10.42
CA ILE A 36 -3.57 -0.92 -10.26
C ILE A 36 -2.39 -0.63 -11.18
N VAL A 37 -1.37 -1.47 -11.15
CA VAL A 37 -0.16 -1.28 -11.96
C VAL A 37 -0.48 -1.42 -13.45
N ALA A 38 -1.36 -2.35 -13.83
CA ALA A 38 -1.76 -2.55 -15.23
C ALA A 38 -2.46 -1.32 -15.81
N ASN A 39 -3.17 -0.56 -15.00
CA ASN A 39 -3.85 0.67 -15.43
C ASN A 39 -2.89 1.86 -15.61
N ARG A 40 -1.64 1.73 -15.22
CA ARG A 40 -0.60 2.75 -15.38
C ARG A 40 -1.01 4.14 -14.89
N PRO A 41 -1.43 4.29 -13.62
CA PRO A 41 -1.74 5.61 -13.08
C PRO A 41 -0.46 6.46 -13.01
N ALA A 42 -0.62 7.78 -13.05
CA ALA A 42 0.52 8.69 -12.88
C ALA A 42 0.96 8.76 -11.42
N LYS A 43 0.03 8.50 -10.49
CA LYS A 43 0.30 8.57 -9.05
C LYS A 43 -0.53 7.52 -8.31
N VAL A 44 0.10 6.87 -7.32
CA VAL A 44 -0.58 5.95 -6.42
C VAL A 44 -0.36 6.43 -4.98
N VAL A 45 -1.45 6.66 -4.27
CA VAL A 45 -1.44 7.00 -2.84
C VAL A 45 -1.97 5.80 -2.08
N VAL A 46 -1.22 5.35 -1.08
CA VAL A 46 -1.67 4.30 -0.17
C VAL A 46 -2.06 4.96 1.15
N ASP A 47 -3.35 4.90 1.48
CA ASP A 47 -3.87 5.47 2.71
C ASP A 47 -3.99 4.36 3.75
N LEU A 48 -3.15 4.43 4.77
CA LEU A 48 -3.09 3.46 5.86
C LEU A 48 -3.69 3.98 7.16
N ALA A 49 -4.40 5.12 7.13
CA ALA A 49 -5.01 5.67 8.33
C ALA A 49 -5.92 4.65 9.04
N PRO A 50 -6.75 3.85 8.33
CA PRO A 50 -7.60 2.88 9.00
C PRO A 50 -6.94 1.50 9.19
N LEU A 51 -5.64 1.37 8.92
CA LEU A 51 -4.93 0.10 9.12
C LEU A 51 -4.49 -0.02 10.57
N ASP A 52 -4.90 -1.11 11.24
CA ASP A 52 -4.57 -1.37 12.65
C ASP A 52 -3.35 -2.26 12.82
N LEU A 53 -3.24 -3.31 12.01
CA LEU A 53 -2.18 -4.31 12.12
C LEU A 53 -1.65 -4.71 10.75
N ILE A 54 -0.35 -5.01 10.69
CA ILE A 54 0.29 -5.53 9.49
C ILE A 54 1.33 -6.58 9.89
N ASP A 55 1.43 -7.65 9.11
CA ASP A 55 2.48 -8.65 9.27
C ASP A 55 3.43 -8.66 8.05
N SER A 56 4.36 -9.61 8.02
CA SER A 56 5.34 -9.68 6.93
C SER A 56 4.70 -9.92 5.57
N SER A 57 3.58 -10.64 5.51
CA SER A 57 2.85 -10.84 4.25
C SER A 57 2.27 -9.54 3.73
N GLY A 58 1.75 -8.70 4.65
CA GLY A 58 1.23 -7.39 4.30
C GLY A 58 2.33 -6.45 3.84
N VAL A 59 3.47 -6.45 4.53
CA VAL A 59 4.62 -5.64 4.12
C VAL A 59 5.07 -6.05 2.72
N ALA A 60 5.16 -7.36 2.45
CA ALA A 60 5.55 -7.85 1.14
C ALA A 60 4.60 -7.39 0.04
N ALA A 61 3.29 -7.36 0.30
CA ALA A 61 2.31 -6.86 -0.65
C ALA A 61 2.53 -5.39 -0.98
N LEU A 62 2.79 -4.56 0.04
CA LEU A 62 3.06 -3.13 -0.17
C LEU A 62 4.39 -2.90 -0.90
N VAL A 63 5.40 -3.73 -0.64
CA VAL A 63 6.66 -3.66 -1.39
C VAL A 63 6.43 -4.01 -2.85
N LYS A 64 5.60 -5.00 -3.14
CA LYS A 64 5.22 -5.35 -4.51
C LYS A 64 4.59 -4.16 -5.22
N LEU A 65 3.68 -3.46 -4.56
CA LEU A 65 3.06 -2.25 -5.11
C LEU A 65 4.10 -1.17 -5.37
N TYR A 66 4.97 -0.92 -4.41
CA TYR A 66 6.03 0.07 -4.54
C TYR A 66 6.90 -0.22 -5.78
N LYS A 67 7.33 -1.46 -5.94
CA LYS A 67 8.15 -1.86 -7.09
C LYS A 67 7.41 -1.70 -8.41
N GLY A 68 6.13 -2.08 -8.44
CA GLY A 68 5.31 -1.94 -9.64
C GLY A 68 5.11 -0.49 -10.04
N VAL A 69 4.88 0.38 -9.07
CA VAL A 69 4.69 1.81 -9.30
C VAL A 69 5.99 2.44 -9.82
N ARG A 70 7.13 2.06 -9.26
CA ARG A 70 8.42 2.52 -9.75
C ARG A 70 8.69 2.05 -11.17
N ASN A 71 8.30 0.81 -11.48
CA ASN A 71 8.54 0.23 -12.80
C ASN A 71 7.77 0.97 -13.91
N ILE A 72 6.63 1.57 -13.58
CA ILE A 72 5.86 2.37 -14.55
C ILE A 72 6.15 3.87 -14.42
N ALA A 73 7.18 4.24 -13.67
CA ALA A 73 7.61 5.63 -13.46
C ALA A 73 6.53 6.53 -12.87
N ALA A 74 5.64 5.96 -12.05
CA ALA A 74 4.60 6.71 -11.36
C ALA A 74 5.10 7.20 -10.00
N VAL A 75 4.38 8.17 -9.43
CA VAL A 75 4.66 8.69 -8.09
C VAL A 75 4.00 7.79 -7.06
N PHE A 76 4.73 7.44 -6.01
CA PHE A 76 4.23 6.60 -4.92
C PHE A 76 4.25 7.38 -3.62
N SER A 77 3.16 7.30 -2.86
CA SER A 77 3.05 8.00 -1.58
C SER A 77 2.28 7.12 -0.60
N VAL A 78 2.74 7.07 0.66
CA VAL A 78 2.04 6.38 1.75
C VAL A 78 1.66 7.41 2.79
N THR A 79 0.39 7.42 3.18
CA THR A 79 -0.14 8.38 4.16
C THR A 79 -0.83 7.66 5.31
N GLY A 80 -0.89 8.33 6.46
CA GLY A 80 -1.71 7.90 7.58
C GLY A 80 -1.19 6.73 8.39
N ALA A 81 -0.02 6.19 8.09
CA ALA A 81 0.53 5.08 8.88
C ALA A 81 0.73 5.51 10.33
N ARG A 82 0.25 4.70 11.28
CA ARG A 82 0.28 4.98 12.71
C ARG A 82 0.44 3.68 13.48
N ASP A 83 0.72 3.80 14.76
CA ASP A 83 0.73 2.68 15.71
C ASP A 83 1.59 1.51 15.23
N GLN A 84 1.05 0.28 15.25
CA GLN A 84 1.83 -0.92 14.93
C GLN A 84 2.33 -0.93 13.48
N PRO A 85 1.52 -0.58 12.45
CA PRO A 85 2.06 -0.52 11.09
C PRO A 85 3.24 0.45 10.96
N LEU A 86 3.15 1.63 11.54
CA LEU A 86 4.24 2.60 11.50
C LEU A 86 5.48 2.06 12.20
N ALA A 87 5.29 1.41 13.36
CA ALA A 87 6.40 0.83 14.11
C ALA A 87 7.13 -0.25 13.28
N ILE A 88 6.37 -1.09 12.57
CA ILE A 88 6.94 -2.13 11.71
C ILE A 88 7.73 -1.50 10.55
N PHE A 89 7.17 -0.47 9.90
CA PHE A 89 7.88 0.20 8.81
C PHE A 89 9.19 0.82 9.29
N LYS A 90 9.18 1.45 10.46
CA LYS A 90 10.40 2.04 11.04
C LYS A 90 11.42 0.96 11.39
N LEU A 91 10.97 -0.15 11.98
CA LEU A 91 11.83 -1.26 12.34
C LEU A 91 12.54 -1.84 11.10
N LEU A 92 11.82 -1.97 9.99
CA LEU A 92 12.33 -2.50 8.74
C LEU A 92 12.98 -1.43 7.86
N ARG A 93 13.02 -0.18 8.32
CA ARG A 93 13.52 0.98 7.58
C ARG A 93 12.75 1.24 6.29
N MET A 94 11.50 0.77 6.23
CA MET A 94 10.61 0.97 5.09
C MET A 94 9.98 2.37 5.11
N ASP A 95 9.99 3.03 6.27
CA ASP A 95 9.50 4.40 6.39
C ASP A 95 10.25 5.34 5.43
N LYS A 96 11.55 5.13 5.25
CA LYS A 96 12.34 5.91 4.29
C LYS A 96 12.05 5.52 2.85
N VAL A 97 11.91 4.23 2.57
CA VAL A 97 11.62 3.73 1.23
C VAL A 97 10.26 4.23 0.76
N PHE A 98 9.25 4.22 1.64
CA PHE A 98 7.90 4.66 1.32
C PHE A 98 7.70 6.17 1.49
N GLY A 99 8.72 6.90 1.97
CA GLY A 99 8.60 8.33 2.20
C GLY A 99 7.68 8.71 3.36
N ILE A 100 7.54 7.84 4.34
CA ILE A 100 6.71 8.10 5.53
C ILE A 100 7.51 8.97 6.51
N GLN A 101 6.86 10.01 6.99
CA GLN A 101 7.47 10.92 7.95
C GLN A 101 7.05 10.65 9.38
#